data_41b9f9a8bee6bfa64f1a060529b8584a
#
_entry.id   41b9f9a8bee6bfa64f1a060529b8584a
#
_cell.length_a   1.000
_cell.length_b   1.000
_cell.length_c   1.000
_cell.angle_alpha   90.00
_cell.angle_beta   90.00
_cell.angle_gamma   90.00
#
_symmetry.space_group_name_H-M   'P 1'
#
loop_
_entity.id
_entity.type
_entity.pdbx_description
1 polymer ?
#
loop_
_entity_poly.entity_id
_entity_poly.type
_entity_poly.pdbx_seq_one_letter_code
_entity_poly.pdbx_strand_id
1 'polypeptide(L)'
;MFNQFKRLIIGQPKKNRELKDEKISKFKGLAILSSDALSSVAYGPEQILITLSVVGAVATWYTLPIAGAVLILLAALIMSYRQIIYAYPKGGGAYMVSKTNLGEKWGLLAGGSLLVDYILTVAVSISSGADAFVAAFPSLYGHKVLIACLLVLFILILNLRGLTESATVLSYPVYLFIIGLVILIFIGTFRVATGDIQPHMHASVGTAVPGVTLFLLLKAFSSGASSLTGVEAISNAVTNFREPSANNAVKTLIAMGSILAFLLVGIVGLAYVYGIMPQTETTVLSQLAMQIFGDNAAFYFVQATTVMILVLAANTGFTAFPMLAASMSKDKYMPRMFTVRGDRLGYSNSIIILGVLAIILIIVFDGMTEDLIPLYAVGVFIPFTLAQFGMVIKWIHERPKNWLSKLSVNLLGGIVTFIVFMILLITKFSQVWPILIFLPFVVIFFLKINKHYRDIAEQLRSDIDVHNVEVVDRNLAIVPITSITTAVDKSIYYAQMLANNDVIAIHVSFGDEDEKAFQEKWKRHFPDVRLVILHSEYRSIIRPISRFIDKINRKANDQNYMITVVIPEFITKKRWHNLLHNQTSLRMKLYLIYQKNVNVCTIPFKLKK
;
A
#
# COMPACT_ATOMS: atom_id res chain seq x y z
N MET A 1 -24.97 13.76 -9.10
CA MET A 1 -24.43 14.16 -7.81
C MET A 1 -23.13 13.39 -7.46
N PHE A 2 -23.08 12.05 -7.40
CA PHE A 2 -21.85 11.29 -7.08
C PHE A 2 -20.69 11.57 -8.05
N ASN A 3 -20.92 11.58 -9.36
CA ASN A 3 -19.89 11.90 -10.37
C ASN A 3 -19.42 13.36 -10.32
N GLN A 4 -20.26 14.30 -9.89
CA GLN A 4 -19.86 15.69 -9.70
C GLN A 4 -18.99 15.83 -8.44
N PHE A 5 -19.39 15.19 -7.33
CA PHE A 5 -18.62 15.15 -6.09
C PHE A 5 -17.26 14.46 -6.30
N LYS A 6 -17.23 13.31 -7.01
CA LYS A 6 -15.99 12.63 -7.38
C LYS A 6 -15.06 13.56 -8.21
N ARG A 7 -15.61 14.30 -9.19
CA ARG A 7 -14.83 15.25 -9.99
C ARG A 7 -14.33 16.45 -9.18
N LEU A 8 -15.07 16.89 -8.17
CA LEU A 8 -14.64 17.95 -7.27
C LEU A 8 -13.44 17.50 -6.42
N ILE A 9 -13.50 16.28 -5.88
CA ILE A 9 -12.44 15.73 -5.01
C ILE A 9 -11.25 15.22 -5.81
N ILE A 10 -11.44 14.44 -6.87
CA ILE A 10 -10.37 13.73 -7.61
C ILE A 10 -9.92 14.51 -8.85
N GLY A 11 -10.78 15.36 -9.42
CA GLY A 11 -10.53 16.09 -10.66
C GLY A 11 -11.08 15.38 -11.89
N GLN A 12 -10.83 15.97 -13.08
CA GLN A 12 -11.30 15.42 -14.35
C GLN A 12 -10.42 14.24 -14.81
N PRO A 13 -10.99 13.22 -15.51
CA PRO A 13 -10.22 12.12 -16.07
C PRO A 13 -9.15 12.59 -17.05
N LYS A 14 -7.95 11.99 -16.96
CA LYS A 14 -6.84 12.21 -17.91
C LYS A 14 -6.90 11.19 -19.05
N LYS A 15 -6.47 11.58 -20.26
CA LYS A 15 -6.34 10.67 -21.41
C LYS A 15 -5.03 9.88 -21.31
N ASN A 16 -5.00 8.64 -21.79
CA ASN A 16 -3.80 7.79 -21.76
C ASN A 16 -2.56 8.44 -22.40
N ARG A 17 -2.76 9.29 -23.43
CA ARG A 17 -1.66 10.05 -24.07
C ARG A 17 -1.03 11.13 -23.20
N GLU A 18 -1.67 11.49 -22.07
CA GLU A 18 -1.18 12.47 -21.11
C GLU A 18 -0.25 11.83 -20.07
N LEU A 19 -0.04 10.52 -20.15
CA LEU A 19 0.92 9.76 -19.36
C LEU A 19 2.32 10.02 -19.93
N LYS A 20 2.82 11.24 -19.73
CA LYS A 20 4.21 11.55 -20.06
C LYS A 20 5.08 11.09 -18.91
N ASP A 21 6.02 10.19 -19.20
CA ASP A 21 7.14 9.87 -18.30
C ASP A 21 8.05 11.10 -18.23
N GLU A 22 7.72 12.05 -17.35
CA GLU A 22 8.61 13.19 -17.09
C GLU A 22 9.84 12.69 -16.34
N LYS A 23 10.96 12.56 -17.08
CA LYS A 23 12.26 12.25 -16.48
C LYS A 23 12.71 13.36 -15.55
N ILE A 24 13.04 13.00 -14.31
CA ILE A 24 13.46 13.94 -13.26
C ILE A 24 14.97 14.21 -13.31
N SER A 25 15.35 15.43 -13.01
CA SER A 25 16.76 15.80 -12.80
C SER A 25 17.26 15.28 -11.44
N LYS A 26 18.61 15.21 -11.25
CA LYS A 26 19.21 14.84 -9.96
C LYS A 26 18.69 15.68 -8.79
N PHE A 27 18.54 16.98 -9.01
CA PHE A 27 18.05 17.93 -7.99
C PHE A 27 16.61 17.61 -7.58
N LYS A 28 15.70 17.46 -8.55
CA LYS A 28 14.32 17.05 -8.26
C LYS A 28 14.25 15.63 -7.69
N GLY A 29 15.08 14.73 -8.18
CA GLY A 29 15.20 13.35 -7.68
C GLY A 29 15.66 13.29 -6.23
N LEU A 30 16.62 14.11 -5.83
CA LEU A 30 17.03 14.23 -4.44
C LEU A 30 15.86 14.64 -3.56
N ALA A 31 15.12 15.68 -3.93
CA ALA A 31 14.01 16.15 -3.12
C ALA A 31 12.87 15.13 -2.99
N ILE A 32 12.48 14.47 -4.09
CA ILE A 32 11.28 13.60 -4.09
C ILE A 32 11.57 12.21 -3.52
N LEU A 33 12.74 11.64 -3.87
CA LEU A 33 13.08 10.27 -3.53
C LEU A 33 13.88 10.14 -2.22
N SER A 34 14.33 11.27 -1.66
CA SER A 34 15.11 11.29 -0.42
C SER A 34 14.35 11.92 0.75
N SER A 35 13.12 12.38 0.53
CA SER A 35 12.30 13.01 1.59
C SER A 35 12.12 12.08 2.79
N ASP A 36 11.89 10.79 2.57
CA ASP A 36 11.76 9.79 3.60
C ASP A 36 13.05 9.59 4.39
N ALA A 37 14.19 9.38 3.71
CA ALA A 37 15.47 9.23 4.38
C ALA A 37 15.90 10.51 5.13
N LEU A 38 15.70 11.70 4.56
CA LEU A 38 16.10 12.95 5.18
C LEU A 38 15.19 13.35 6.35
N SER A 39 13.90 13.05 6.29
CA SER A 39 12.96 13.31 7.38
C SER A 39 13.25 12.49 8.62
N SER A 40 13.91 11.34 8.50
CA SER A 40 14.25 10.46 9.61
C SER A 40 15.22 11.11 10.63
N VAL A 41 15.92 12.19 10.25
CA VAL A 41 16.70 13.00 11.18
C VAL A 41 15.83 13.65 12.26
N ALA A 42 14.54 13.90 11.97
CA ALA A 42 13.63 14.50 12.94
C ALA A 42 13.30 13.58 14.12
N TYR A 43 13.29 12.23 13.91
CA TYR A 43 12.97 11.27 14.96
C TYR A 43 14.10 10.29 15.31
N GLY A 44 15.06 10.05 14.40
CA GLY A 44 16.14 9.08 14.59
C GLY A 44 17.02 9.34 15.82
N PRO A 45 17.59 10.55 15.99
CA PRO A 45 18.34 10.93 17.19
C PRO A 45 17.53 10.79 18.48
N GLU A 46 16.26 11.14 18.45
CA GLU A 46 15.34 11.03 19.57
C GLU A 46 15.16 9.57 20.02
N GLN A 47 15.03 8.64 19.09
CA GLN A 47 14.89 7.22 19.39
C GLN A 47 16.12 6.62 20.10
N ILE A 48 17.32 7.12 19.79
CA ILE A 48 18.54 6.76 20.50
C ILE A 48 18.48 7.29 21.94
N LEU A 49 18.15 8.56 22.09
CA LEU A 49 18.07 9.24 23.39
C LEU A 49 17.00 8.61 24.30
N ILE A 50 15.80 8.33 23.79
CA ILE A 50 14.72 7.65 24.54
C ILE A 50 15.22 6.32 25.10
N THR A 51 15.94 5.54 24.29
CA THR A 51 16.45 4.24 24.72
C THR A 51 17.53 4.39 25.82
N LEU A 52 18.40 5.38 25.71
CA LEU A 52 19.50 5.60 26.68
C LEU A 52 19.01 6.29 27.94
N SER A 53 17.98 7.14 27.87
CA SER A 53 17.44 7.88 29.02
C SER A 53 16.88 7.00 30.15
N VAL A 54 16.55 5.74 29.84
CA VAL A 54 16.10 4.73 30.82
C VAL A 54 17.11 4.53 31.95
N VAL A 55 18.42 4.70 31.69
CA VAL A 55 19.49 4.57 32.67
C VAL A 55 19.88 5.94 33.27
N GLY A 56 19.33 7.02 32.74
CA GLY A 56 19.55 8.37 33.23
C GLY A 56 20.32 9.26 32.24
N ALA A 57 20.36 10.57 32.57
CA ALA A 57 20.93 11.59 31.69
C ALA A 57 22.45 11.38 31.42
N VAL A 58 23.17 10.76 32.32
CA VAL A 58 24.62 10.47 32.19
C VAL A 58 24.88 9.53 31.00
N ALA A 59 23.90 8.67 30.62
CA ALA A 59 24.07 7.73 29.51
C ALA A 59 23.95 8.40 28.11
N THR A 60 23.53 9.67 28.04
CA THR A 60 23.32 10.37 26.76
C THR A 60 24.61 10.54 25.95
N TRP A 61 25.80 10.52 26.55
CA TRP A 61 27.02 10.59 25.76
C TRP A 61 27.23 9.40 24.80
N TYR A 62 26.62 8.23 25.10
CA TYR A 62 26.67 7.07 24.24
C TYR A 62 25.94 7.30 22.90
N THR A 63 25.12 8.36 22.75
CA THR A 63 24.53 8.74 21.45
C THR A 63 25.59 9.01 20.40
N LEU A 64 26.76 9.54 20.78
CA LEU A 64 27.84 9.85 19.83
C LEU A 64 28.43 8.59 19.17
N PRO A 65 28.96 7.57 19.93
CA PRO A 65 29.46 6.35 19.32
C PRO A 65 28.35 5.55 18.61
N ILE A 66 27.10 5.58 19.09
CA ILE A 66 25.97 4.93 18.42
C ILE A 66 25.67 5.61 17.07
N ALA A 67 25.65 6.95 17.02
CA ALA A 67 25.49 7.67 15.75
C ALA A 67 26.66 7.34 14.77
N GLY A 68 27.90 7.21 15.28
CA GLY A 68 29.03 6.74 14.48
C GLY A 68 28.79 5.34 13.88
N ALA A 69 28.27 4.40 14.66
CA ALA A 69 27.91 3.06 14.17
C ALA A 69 26.79 3.10 13.12
N VAL A 70 25.78 3.97 13.30
CA VAL A 70 24.71 4.20 12.32
C VAL A 70 25.27 4.78 11.01
N LEU A 71 26.26 5.66 11.08
CA LEU A 71 26.94 6.21 9.88
C LEU A 71 27.73 5.14 9.12
N ILE A 72 28.39 4.22 9.82
CA ILE A 72 29.09 3.08 9.18
C ILE A 72 28.07 2.20 8.44
N LEU A 73 26.92 1.93 9.06
CA LEU A 73 25.84 1.19 8.41
C LEU A 73 25.30 1.94 7.18
N LEU A 74 25.10 3.25 7.28
CA LEU A 74 24.69 4.09 6.14
C LEU A 74 25.68 3.99 4.97
N ALA A 75 26.98 4.09 5.25
CA ALA A 75 28.02 3.97 4.23
C ALA A 75 27.98 2.59 3.56
N ALA A 76 27.83 1.51 4.33
CA ALA A 76 27.69 0.15 3.81
C ALA A 76 26.46 0.01 2.89
N LEU A 77 25.32 0.56 3.30
CA LEU A 77 24.09 0.56 2.49
C LEU A 77 24.28 1.33 1.18
N ILE A 78 24.84 2.54 1.23
CA ILE A 78 25.09 3.35 0.02
C ILE A 78 26.00 2.61 -0.97
N MET A 79 27.10 2.03 -0.49
CA MET A 79 28.04 1.27 -1.35
C MET A 79 27.35 0.09 -2.00
N SER A 80 26.48 -0.58 -1.29
CA SER A 80 25.76 -1.75 -1.75
C SER A 80 24.64 -1.38 -2.74
N TYR A 81 23.80 -0.40 -2.40
CA TYR A 81 22.73 0.06 -3.29
C TYR A 81 23.24 0.70 -4.57
N ARG A 82 24.44 1.32 -4.54
CA ARG A 82 25.13 1.74 -5.75
C ARG A 82 25.33 0.58 -6.73
N GLN A 83 25.68 -0.61 -6.24
CA GLN A 83 25.84 -1.80 -7.09
C GLN A 83 24.51 -2.30 -7.63
N ILE A 84 23.45 -2.28 -6.81
CA ILE A 84 22.09 -2.66 -7.23
C ILE A 84 21.62 -1.76 -8.38
N ILE A 85 21.80 -0.43 -8.26
CA ILE A 85 21.41 0.55 -9.29
C ILE A 85 22.10 0.26 -10.64
N TYR A 86 23.39 -0.05 -10.62
CA TYR A 86 24.11 -0.40 -11.85
C TYR A 86 23.73 -1.77 -12.41
N ALA A 87 23.42 -2.75 -11.54
CA ALA A 87 23.06 -4.09 -11.97
C ALA A 87 21.61 -4.17 -12.50
N TYR A 88 20.73 -3.30 -12.01
CA TYR A 88 19.30 -3.26 -12.34
C TYR A 88 18.86 -1.86 -12.80
N PRO A 89 19.37 -1.35 -13.94
CA PRO A 89 19.06 0.00 -14.40
C PRO A 89 17.60 0.22 -14.80
N LYS A 90 16.84 -0.86 -15.00
CA LYS A 90 15.40 -0.82 -15.25
C LYS A 90 14.58 -0.66 -13.95
N GLY A 91 15.23 -0.49 -12.80
CA GLY A 91 14.59 -0.50 -11.49
C GLY A 91 14.22 -1.91 -11.04
N GLY A 92 13.54 -2.02 -9.93
CA GLY A 92 13.02 -3.29 -9.44
C GLY A 92 13.32 -3.59 -7.98
N GLY A 93 14.20 -2.81 -7.37
CA GLY A 93 14.47 -2.88 -5.94
C GLY A 93 14.69 -4.27 -5.36
N ALA A 94 14.50 -4.39 -4.05
CA ALA A 94 14.75 -5.64 -3.34
C ALA A 94 13.84 -6.80 -3.78
N TYR A 95 12.58 -6.52 -4.19
CA TYR A 95 11.67 -7.55 -4.71
C TYR A 95 12.25 -8.25 -5.94
N MET A 96 12.65 -7.48 -6.96
CA MET A 96 13.17 -8.06 -8.23
C MET A 96 14.51 -8.74 -8.02
N VAL A 97 15.43 -8.11 -7.26
CA VAL A 97 16.74 -8.69 -6.95
C VAL A 97 16.58 -10.04 -6.24
N SER A 98 15.74 -10.10 -5.21
CA SER A 98 15.50 -11.32 -4.44
C SER A 98 14.79 -12.39 -5.28
N LYS A 99 13.77 -12.01 -6.05
CA LYS A 99 13.03 -12.94 -6.92
C LYS A 99 13.91 -13.57 -7.98
N THR A 100 14.76 -12.75 -8.63
CA THR A 100 15.61 -13.21 -9.74
C THR A 100 16.76 -14.08 -9.26
N ASN A 101 17.39 -13.76 -8.13
CA ASN A 101 18.63 -14.41 -7.70
C ASN A 101 18.44 -15.44 -6.57
N LEU A 102 17.47 -15.24 -5.66
CA LEU A 102 17.18 -16.14 -4.53
C LEU A 102 15.96 -17.04 -4.80
N GLY A 103 15.13 -16.68 -5.78
CA GLY A 103 13.93 -17.41 -6.16
C GLY A 103 12.64 -16.79 -5.65
N GLU A 104 11.53 -17.40 -6.08
CA GLU A 104 10.17 -16.87 -5.95
C GLU A 104 9.77 -16.58 -4.49
N LYS A 105 9.99 -17.50 -3.57
CA LYS A 105 9.59 -17.37 -2.16
C LYS A 105 10.30 -16.22 -1.46
N TRP A 106 11.60 -16.06 -1.71
CA TRP A 106 12.39 -14.96 -1.15
C TRP A 106 12.01 -13.61 -1.75
N GLY A 107 11.70 -13.60 -3.07
CA GLY A 107 11.12 -12.41 -3.71
C GLY A 107 9.79 -12.01 -3.07
N LEU A 108 8.89 -12.96 -2.80
CA LEU A 108 7.61 -12.68 -2.15
C LEU A 108 7.76 -12.21 -0.70
N LEU A 109 8.73 -12.75 0.03
CA LEU A 109 9.05 -12.27 1.37
C LEU A 109 9.56 -10.83 1.33
N ALA A 110 10.50 -10.51 0.42
CA ALA A 110 10.99 -9.15 0.25
C ALA A 110 9.89 -8.19 -0.21
N GLY A 111 9.05 -8.59 -1.17
CA GLY A 111 7.94 -7.78 -1.65
C GLY A 111 6.85 -7.55 -0.60
N GLY A 112 6.49 -8.59 0.15
CA GLY A 112 5.52 -8.50 1.25
C GLY A 112 6.02 -7.60 2.38
N SER A 113 7.30 -7.74 2.74
CA SER A 113 7.95 -6.88 3.74
C SER A 113 7.96 -5.42 3.31
N LEU A 114 8.31 -5.12 2.05
CA LEU A 114 8.26 -3.75 1.51
C LEU A 114 6.84 -3.17 1.46
N LEU A 115 5.81 -3.98 1.16
CA LEU A 115 4.43 -3.47 1.20
C LEU A 115 4.03 -3.06 2.61
N VAL A 116 4.41 -3.86 3.61
CA VAL A 116 4.18 -3.52 5.03
C VAL A 116 4.99 -2.31 5.43
N ASP A 117 6.25 -2.24 5.00
CA ASP A 117 7.14 -1.10 5.22
C ASP A 117 6.53 0.21 4.71
N TYR A 118 6.01 0.26 3.50
CA TYR A 118 5.38 1.48 2.97
C TYR A 118 4.13 1.91 3.73
N ILE A 119 3.35 0.96 4.30
CA ILE A 119 2.22 1.31 5.16
C ILE A 119 2.74 1.94 6.46
N LEU A 120 3.77 1.35 7.06
CA LEU A 120 4.40 1.85 8.28
C LEU A 120 5.14 3.17 8.04
N THR A 121 5.78 3.37 6.87
CA THR A 121 6.38 4.64 6.46
C THR A 121 5.35 5.78 6.54
N VAL A 122 4.15 5.57 5.99
CA VAL A 122 3.09 6.57 6.07
C VAL A 122 2.67 6.82 7.50
N ALA A 123 2.44 5.76 8.29
CA ALA A 123 2.00 5.88 9.68
C ALA A 123 3.05 6.59 10.55
N VAL A 124 4.33 6.17 10.49
CA VAL A 124 5.44 6.76 11.25
C VAL A 124 5.68 8.21 10.87
N SER A 125 5.80 8.48 9.57
CA SER A 125 6.09 9.84 9.08
C SER A 125 4.97 10.82 9.44
N ILE A 126 3.71 10.42 9.31
CA ILE A 126 2.58 11.28 9.67
C ILE A 126 2.44 11.44 11.19
N SER A 127 2.67 10.38 11.98
CA SER A 127 2.68 10.48 13.45
C SER A 127 3.79 11.42 13.93
N SER A 128 5.01 11.28 13.40
CA SER A 128 6.12 12.19 13.70
C SER A 128 5.84 13.64 13.23
N GLY A 129 5.14 13.80 12.10
CA GLY A 129 4.68 15.11 11.63
C GLY A 129 3.65 15.74 12.57
N ALA A 130 2.74 14.92 13.12
CA ALA A 130 1.80 15.37 14.14
C ALA A 130 2.52 15.72 15.47
N ASP A 131 3.56 14.96 15.87
CA ASP A 131 4.41 15.28 17.04
C ASP A 131 5.09 16.63 16.87
N ALA A 132 5.70 16.89 15.70
CA ALA A 132 6.34 18.18 15.40
C ALA A 132 5.32 19.34 15.37
N PHE A 133 4.10 19.09 14.85
CA PHE A 133 3.03 20.08 14.84
C PHE A 133 2.54 20.43 16.24
N VAL A 134 2.29 19.44 17.06
CA VAL A 134 1.82 19.61 18.44
C VAL A 134 2.90 20.25 19.31
N ALA A 135 4.18 19.93 19.07
CA ALA A 135 5.29 20.61 19.75
C ALA A 135 5.34 22.13 19.51
N ALA A 136 4.85 22.60 18.33
CA ALA A 136 4.68 24.02 18.05
C ALA A 136 3.39 24.60 18.66
N PHE A 137 2.37 23.77 18.89
CA PHE A 137 1.05 24.16 19.40
C PHE A 137 0.59 23.21 20.52
N PRO A 138 1.15 23.29 21.75
CA PRO A 138 0.90 22.34 22.84
C PRO A 138 -0.56 22.17 23.23
N SER A 139 -1.40 23.22 23.03
CA SER A 139 -2.86 23.16 23.26
C SER A 139 -3.59 22.10 22.44
N LEU A 140 -2.98 21.61 21.36
CA LEU A 140 -3.54 20.60 20.45
C LEU A 140 -3.07 19.17 20.75
N TYR A 141 -2.29 18.95 21.80
CA TYR A 141 -1.74 17.65 22.14
C TYR A 141 -2.80 16.56 22.26
N GLY A 142 -3.94 16.82 22.91
CA GLY A 142 -5.06 15.88 23.03
C GLY A 142 -5.75 15.50 21.70
N HIS A 143 -5.40 16.18 20.61
CA HIS A 143 -5.98 15.95 19.27
C HIS A 143 -4.97 15.37 18.27
N LYS A 144 -3.80 14.90 18.75
CA LYS A 144 -2.70 14.39 17.92
C LYS A 144 -3.14 13.33 16.90
N VAL A 145 -3.90 12.32 17.34
CA VAL A 145 -4.38 11.23 16.46
C VAL A 145 -5.31 11.77 15.37
N LEU A 146 -6.21 12.72 15.73
CA LEU A 146 -7.10 13.36 14.76
C LEU A 146 -6.30 14.14 13.71
N ILE A 147 -5.30 14.92 14.15
CA ILE A 147 -4.41 15.68 13.27
C ILE A 147 -3.67 14.73 12.31
N ALA A 148 -3.11 13.64 12.83
CA ALA A 148 -2.45 12.62 12.03
C ALA A 148 -3.41 12.01 10.98
N CYS A 149 -4.62 11.62 11.36
CA CYS A 149 -5.62 11.10 10.41
C CYS A 149 -6.00 12.12 9.34
N LEU A 150 -6.15 13.39 9.69
CA LEU A 150 -6.43 14.47 8.72
C LEU A 150 -5.28 14.69 7.75
N LEU A 151 -4.03 14.59 8.20
CA LEU A 151 -2.85 14.67 7.35
C LEU A 151 -2.77 13.50 6.38
N VAL A 152 -3.09 12.24 6.82
CA VAL A 152 -3.19 11.09 5.91
C VAL A 152 -4.27 11.33 4.86
N LEU A 153 -5.46 11.79 5.26
CA LEU A 153 -6.55 12.08 4.32
C LEU A 153 -6.16 13.17 3.32
N PHE A 154 -5.46 14.20 3.77
CA PHE A 154 -4.95 15.27 2.92
C PHE A 154 -3.99 14.74 1.85
N ILE A 155 -2.94 14.00 2.25
CA ILE A 155 -1.97 13.45 1.29
C ILE A 155 -2.59 12.39 0.37
N LEU A 156 -3.54 11.58 0.86
CA LEU A 156 -4.31 10.62 0.08
C LEU A 156 -5.09 11.32 -1.04
N ILE A 157 -5.80 12.40 -0.72
CA ILE A 157 -6.55 13.19 -1.72
C ILE A 157 -5.61 13.80 -2.75
N LEU A 158 -4.46 14.35 -2.33
CA LEU A 158 -3.45 14.89 -3.23
C LEU A 158 -2.94 13.82 -4.22
N ASN A 159 -2.66 12.60 -3.72
CA ASN A 159 -2.23 11.48 -4.57
C ASN A 159 -3.33 11.01 -5.53
N LEU A 160 -4.59 10.91 -5.08
CA LEU A 160 -5.71 10.59 -5.95
C LEU A 160 -5.94 11.65 -7.05
N ARG A 161 -5.62 12.91 -6.78
CA ARG A 161 -5.64 14.00 -7.77
C ARG A 161 -4.46 13.96 -8.74
N GLY A 162 -3.41 13.20 -8.43
CA GLY A 162 -2.15 13.23 -9.19
C GLY A 162 -1.44 14.58 -9.11
N LEU A 163 -1.68 15.38 -8.05
CA LEU A 163 -1.00 16.66 -7.82
C LEU A 163 0.44 16.47 -7.37
N THR A 164 0.77 15.30 -6.87
CA THR A 164 2.13 14.90 -6.49
C THR A 164 3.06 14.67 -7.68
N GLU A 165 2.54 14.75 -8.92
CA GLU A 165 3.32 14.68 -10.15
C GLU A 165 4.19 15.94 -10.38
N SER A 166 3.94 17.06 -9.67
CA SER A 166 4.76 18.27 -9.79
C SER A 166 6.03 18.19 -8.95
N ALA A 167 7.03 17.53 -9.51
CA ALA A 167 8.36 17.39 -8.92
C ALA A 167 8.99 18.71 -8.42
N THR A 168 8.63 19.82 -9.04
CA THR A 168 9.15 21.14 -8.67
C THR A 168 8.55 21.64 -7.36
N VAL A 169 7.22 21.55 -7.20
CA VAL A 169 6.52 22.00 -6.00
C VAL A 169 6.95 21.20 -4.77
N LEU A 170 7.07 19.86 -4.94
CA LEU A 170 7.50 18.95 -3.86
C LEU A 170 8.97 19.15 -3.45
N SER A 171 9.80 19.82 -4.27
CA SER A 171 11.21 20.05 -3.94
C SER A 171 11.38 21.17 -2.90
N TYR A 172 10.52 22.16 -2.85
CA TYR A 172 10.68 23.29 -1.94
C TYR A 172 10.70 22.90 -0.45
N PRO A 173 9.73 22.12 0.08
CA PRO A 173 9.74 21.73 1.49
C PRO A 173 11.02 21.01 1.91
N VAL A 174 11.55 20.13 1.05
CA VAL A 174 12.76 19.37 1.36
C VAL A 174 13.99 20.26 1.49
N TYR A 175 14.18 21.17 0.52
CA TYR A 175 15.31 22.09 0.59
C TYR A 175 15.18 23.11 1.72
N LEU A 176 13.98 23.59 2.01
CA LEU A 176 13.73 24.48 3.15
C LEU A 176 14.06 23.79 4.48
N PHE A 177 13.69 22.49 4.63
CA PHE A 177 14.05 21.70 5.80
C PHE A 177 15.57 21.54 5.93
N ILE A 178 16.26 21.14 4.85
CA ILE A 178 17.73 21.00 4.86
C ILE A 178 18.37 22.32 5.26
N ILE A 179 17.97 23.44 4.65
CA ILE A 179 18.49 24.77 4.95
C ILE A 179 18.20 25.15 6.41
N GLY A 180 16.97 24.90 6.89
CA GLY A 180 16.59 25.16 8.27
C GLY A 180 17.46 24.41 9.29
N LEU A 181 17.71 23.12 9.04
CA LEU A 181 18.57 22.32 9.94
C LEU A 181 20.06 22.70 9.81
N VAL A 182 20.54 23.03 8.63
CA VAL A 182 21.93 23.55 8.46
C VAL A 182 22.10 24.86 9.24
N ILE A 183 21.15 25.79 9.15
CA ILE A 183 21.16 27.03 9.94
C ILE A 183 21.12 26.74 11.44
N LEU A 184 20.25 25.81 11.88
CA LEU A 184 20.15 25.38 13.27
C LEU A 184 21.48 24.85 13.78
N ILE A 185 22.14 23.94 13.02
CA ILE A 185 23.43 23.35 13.37
C ILE A 185 24.51 24.43 13.43
N PHE A 186 24.55 25.32 12.43
CA PHE A 186 25.57 26.37 12.36
C PHE A 186 25.43 27.36 13.52
N ILE A 187 24.21 27.89 13.76
CA ILE A 187 23.96 28.85 14.85
C ILE A 187 24.14 28.20 16.20
N GLY A 188 23.66 26.95 16.39
CA GLY A 188 23.85 26.23 17.63
C GLY A 188 25.32 26.01 17.97
N THR A 189 26.12 25.58 16.98
CA THR A 189 27.57 25.40 17.15
C THR A 189 28.29 26.74 17.39
N PHE A 190 27.88 27.81 16.69
CA PHE A 190 28.46 29.14 16.84
C PHE A 190 28.20 29.72 18.24
N ARG A 191 27.00 29.59 18.80
CA ARG A 191 26.65 30.06 20.14
C ARG A 191 27.44 29.35 21.26
N VAL A 192 27.73 28.07 21.07
CA VAL A 192 28.63 27.32 21.97
C VAL A 192 30.06 27.80 21.82
N ALA A 193 30.56 28.01 20.60
CA ALA A 193 31.93 28.43 20.31
C ALA A 193 32.23 29.87 20.83
N THR A 194 31.24 30.75 20.80
CA THR A 194 31.34 32.14 21.32
C THR A 194 31.15 32.24 22.83
N GLY A 195 30.77 31.13 23.50
CA GLY A 195 30.50 31.13 24.95
C GLY A 195 29.16 31.76 25.36
N ASP A 196 28.31 32.06 24.36
CA ASP A 196 26.96 32.61 24.59
C ASP A 196 26.03 31.61 25.31
N ILE A 197 26.27 30.32 25.08
CA ILE A 197 25.64 29.22 25.80
C ILE A 197 26.73 28.31 26.39
N GLN A 198 26.65 28.08 27.69
CA GLN A 198 27.51 27.11 28.34
C GLN A 198 27.07 25.69 28.01
N PRO A 199 28.01 24.78 27.67
CA PRO A 199 27.67 23.38 27.47
C PRO A 199 27.04 22.75 28.70
N HIS A 200 25.85 22.15 28.57
CA HIS A 200 25.13 21.46 29.65
C HIS A 200 25.26 19.92 29.54
N MET A 201 26.45 19.44 29.21
CA MET A 201 26.70 18.01 29.08
C MET A 201 26.51 17.28 30.43
N HIS A 202 25.62 16.29 30.46
CA HIS A 202 25.35 15.48 31.65
C HIS A 202 26.52 14.59 32.06
N ALA A 203 27.42 14.25 31.12
CA ALA A 203 28.66 13.53 31.36
C ALA A 203 29.68 13.80 30.27
N SER A 204 30.98 13.70 30.57
CA SER A 204 32.04 13.74 29.59
C SER A 204 32.09 12.43 28.78
N VAL A 205 32.59 12.51 27.53
CA VAL A 205 32.78 11.33 26.69
C VAL A 205 33.75 10.35 27.36
N GLY A 206 33.39 9.07 27.41
CA GLY A 206 34.21 8.02 28.05
C GLY A 206 33.90 7.78 29.52
N THR A 207 32.97 8.54 30.13
CA THR A 207 32.54 8.28 31.52
C THR A 207 31.83 6.93 31.61
N ALA A 208 32.31 6.06 32.52
CA ALA A 208 31.63 4.79 32.80
C ALA A 208 30.29 5.06 33.48
N VAL A 209 29.20 4.54 32.91
CA VAL A 209 27.85 4.72 33.46
C VAL A 209 27.33 3.38 33.98
N PRO A 210 27.13 3.25 35.32
CA PRO A 210 26.53 2.05 35.89
C PRO A 210 25.16 1.79 35.26
N GLY A 211 24.88 0.51 34.92
CA GLY A 211 23.59 0.13 34.29
C GLY A 211 23.58 0.16 32.78
N VAL A 212 24.56 0.75 32.09
CA VAL A 212 24.69 0.64 30.64
C VAL A 212 25.26 -0.72 30.27
N THR A 213 24.40 -1.59 29.79
CA THR A 213 24.75 -2.94 29.32
C THR A 213 24.94 -2.94 27.81
N LEU A 214 25.66 -3.96 27.30
CA LEU A 214 25.78 -4.19 25.85
C LEU A 214 24.38 -4.32 25.21
N PHE A 215 23.43 -4.97 25.86
CA PHE A 215 22.05 -5.10 25.39
C PHE A 215 21.39 -3.74 25.21
N LEU A 216 21.56 -2.80 26.14
CA LEU A 216 21.02 -1.44 26.02
C LEU A 216 21.66 -0.68 24.86
N LEU A 217 22.98 -0.78 24.69
CA LEU A 217 23.68 -0.16 23.55
C LEU A 217 23.23 -0.71 22.23
N LEU A 218 23.06 -2.03 22.10
CA LEU A 218 22.53 -2.67 20.92
C LEU A 218 21.07 -2.26 20.66
N LYS A 219 20.26 -2.14 21.72
CA LYS A 219 18.88 -1.64 21.62
C LYS A 219 18.85 -0.18 21.13
N ALA A 220 19.69 0.68 21.66
CA ALA A 220 19.80 2.08 21.22
C ALA A 220 20.33 2.20 19.78
N PHE A 221 21.33 1.39 19.41
CA PHE A 221 21.81 1.30 18.03
C PHE A 221 20.70 0.86 17.06
N SER A 222 19.94 -0.18 17.42
CA SER A 222 18.82 -0.65 16.58
C SER A 222 17.72 0.41 16.43
N SER A 223 17.48 1.21 17.48
CA SER A 223 16.57 2.34 17.43
C SER A 223 17.06 3.44 16.48
N GLY A 224 18.37 3.78 16.54
CA GLY A 224 18.99 4.73 15.64
C GLY A 224 19.07 4.24 14.18
N ALA A 225 19.27 2.94 13.98
CA ALA A 225 19.31 2.35 12.63
C ALA A 225 17.99 2.50 11.87
N SER A 226 16.86 2.73 12.55
CA SER A 226 15.58 3.07 11.93
C SER A 226 15.61 4.39 11.15
N SER A 227 16.60 5.26 11.39
CA SER A 227 16.81 6.49 10.62
C SER A 227 17.39 6.26 9.21
N LEU A 228 17.74 5.01 8.86
CA LEU A 228 18.32 4.68 7.55
C LEU A 228 17.31 4.11 6.56
N THR A 229 16.03 4.22 6.84
CA THR A 229 14.94 3.84 5.95
C THR A 229 14.84 4.80 4.76
N GLY A 230 14.18 4.38 3.68
CA GLY A 230 14.02 5.20 2.47
C GLY A 230 15.24 5.26 1.54
N VAL A 231 16.38 4.66 1.90
CA VAL A 231 17.58 4.59 1.04
C VAL A 231 17.30 3.80 -0.25
N GLU A 232 16.42 2.80 -0.19
CA GLU A 232 16.02 1.97 -1.33
C GLU A 232 15.15 2.71 -2.36
N ALA A 233 14.49 3.81 -1.98
CA ALA A 233 13.56 4.53 -2.86
C ALA A 233 14.24 4.98 -4.17
N ILE A 234 15.50 5.41 -4.10
CA ILE A 234 16.28 5.81 -5.28
C ILE A 234 16.54 4.60 -6.18
N SER A 235 16.82 3.42 -5.62
CA SER A 235 17.08 2.19 -6.41
C SER A 235 15.81 1.66 -7.09
N ASN A 236 14.64 1.87 -6.49
CA ASN A 236 13.35 1.51 -7.07
C ASN A 236 12.97 2.44 -8.24
N ALA A 237 13.40 3.70 -8.20
CA ALA A 237 13.02 4.77 -9.12
C ALA A 237 14.10 5.13 -10.16
N VAL A 238 15.06 4.27 -10.43
CA VAL A 238 16.16 4.53 -11.39
C VAL A 238 15.65 4.97 -12.76
N THR A 239 14.59 4.33 -13.26
CA THR A 239 13.97 4.64 -14.55
C THR A 239 13.39 6.05 -14.65
N ASN A 240 13.12 6.70 -13.53
CA ASN A 240 12.53 8.04 -13.49
C ASN A 240 13.58 9.14 -13.74
N PHE A 241 14.88 8.83 -13.62
CA PHE A 241 15.94 9.80 -13.85
C PHE A 241 16.19 10.06 -15.34
N ARG A 242 16.63 11.29 -15.66
CA ARG A 242 17.17 11.62 -16.98
C ARG A 242 18.40 10.78 -17.27
N GLU A 243 18.65 10.52 -18.55
CA GLU A 243 19.85 9.78 -18.97
C GLU A 243 21.16 10.59 -18.70
N PRO A 244 22.21 9.91 -18.30
CA PRO A 244 22.31 8.47 -17.95
C PRO A 244 21.69 8.17 -16.57
N SER A 245 20.58 7.44 -16.58
CA SER A 245 19.68 7.28 -15.41
C SER A 245 20.39 6.64 -14.21
N ALA A 246 21.14 5.55 -14.39
CA ALA A 246 21.86 4.87 -13.32
C ALA A 246 22.91 5.78 -12.66
N ASN A 247 23.71 6.54 -13.46
CA ASN A 247 24.69 7.47 -12.93
C ASN A 247 24.04 8.62 -12.14
N ASN A 248 22.91 9.13 -12.63
CA ASN A 248 22.19 10.20 -11.96
C ASN A 248 21.56 9.71 -10.66
N ALA A 249 21.01 8.49 -10.63
CA ALA A 249 20.49 7.86 -9.42
C ALA A 249 21.60 7.64 -8.38
N VAL A 250 22.78 7.13 -8.77
CA VAL A 250 23.93 6.93 -7.87
C VAL A 250 24.42 8.24 -7.28
N LYS A 251 24.53 9.31 -8.10
CA LYS A 251 24.95 10.64 -7.61
C LYS A 251 23.95 11.19 -6.60
N THR A 252 22.65 10.98 -6.85
CA THR A 252 21.57 11.37 -5.93
C THR A 252 21.63 10.57 -4.62
N LEU A 253 21.89 9.26 -4.70
CA LEU A 253 22.06 8.39 -3.52
C LEU A 253 23.21 8.84 -2.62
N ILE A 254 24.39 9.14 -3.23
CA ILE A 254 25.55 9.61 -2.47
C ILE A 254 25.27 10.99 -1.85
N ALA A 255 24.66 11.91 -2.60
CA ALA A 255 24.31 13.24 -2.08
C ALA A 255 23.32 13.14 -0.91
N MET A 256 22.28 12.32 -1.04
CA MET A 256 21.32 12.04 0.04
C MET A 256 22.04 11.54 1.28
N GLY A 257 22.87 10.49 1.16
CA GLY A 257 23.58 9.92 2.29
C GLY A 257 24.56 10.87 2.95
N SER A 258 25.22 11.74 2.17
CA SER A 258 26.13 12.76 2.71
C SER A 258 25.38 13.83 3.50
N ILE A 259 24.22 14.28 2.99
CA ILE A 259 23.36 15.24 3.69
C ILE A 259 22.81 14.61 4.97
N LEU A 260 22.28 13.37 4.88
CA LEU A 260 21.76 12.64 6.04
C LEU A 260 22.82 12.47 7.11
N ALA A 261 24.06 12.08 6.74
CA ALA A 261 25.17 11.93 7.66
C ALA A 261 25.51 13.25 8.36
N PHE A 262 25.60 14.35 7.61
CA PHE A 262 25.88 15.67 8.15
C PHE A 262 24.81 16.13 9.16
N LEU A 263 23.53 16.00 8.78
CA LEU A 263 22.42 16.40 9.63
C LEU A 263 22.33 15.53 10.91
N LEU A 264 22.52 14.21 10.78
CA LEU A 264 22.51 13.28 11.91
C LEU A 264 23.60 13.62 12.93
N VAL A 265 24.84 13.81 12.46
CA VAL A 265 25.97 14.21 13.32
C VAL A 265 25.73 15.55 13.99
N GLY A 266 25.25 16.54 13.23
CA GLY A 266 24.96 17.87 13.75
C GLY A 266 23.90 17.85 14.85
N ILE A 267 22.77 17.19 14.61
CA ILE A 267 21.67 17.13 15.60
C ILE A 267 22.07 16.32 16.84
N VAL A 268 22.70 15.15 16.64
CA VAL A 268 23.17 14.33 17.79
C VAL A 268 24.23 15.07 18.60
N GLY A 269 25.19 15.72 17.91
CA GLY A 269 26.22 16.51 18.56
C GLY A 269 25.67 17.67 19.38
N LEU A 270 24.74 18.44 18.79
CA LEU A 270 24.08 19.53 19.51
C LEU A 270 23.20 19.02 20.65
N ALA A 271 22.43 17.94 20.46
CA ALA A 271 21.61 17.37 21.52
C ALA A 271 22.46 16.97 22.75
N TYR A 272 23.64 16.41 22.49
CA TYR A 272 24.60 16.09 23.57
C TYR A 272 25.15 17.34 24.26
N VAL A 273 25.59 18.34 23.49
CA VAL A 273 26.21 19.57 24.04
C VAL A 273 25.21 20.44 24.80
N TYR A 274 23.96 20.51 24.30
CA TYR A 274 22.89 21.25 24.95
C TYR A 274 22.20 20.49 26.08
N GLY A 275 22.58 19.23 26.33
CA GLY A 275 21.99 18.38 27.37
C GLY A 275 20.51 18.08 27.16
N ILE A 276 20.10 17.89 25.91
CA ILE A 276 18.70 17.63 25.60
C ILE A 276 18.31 16.22 26.09
N MET A 277 17.18 16.17 26.78
CA MET A 277 16.55 14.95 27.23
C MET A 277 15.20 14.75 26.56
N PRO A 278 14.82 13.52 26.17
CA PRO A 278 13.54 13.26 25.56
C PRO A 278 12.39 13.58 26.52
N GLN A 279 11.34 14.17 26.01
CA GLN A 279 10.11 14.55 26.71
C GLN A 279 8.90 14.04 25.95
N THR A 280 7.80 13.78 26.65
CA THR A 280 6.58 13.22 26.03
C THR A 280 5.82 14.20 25.14
N GLU A 281 5.92 15.50 25.42
CA GLU A 281 5.13 16.53 24.73
C GLU A 281 5.91 17.28 23.65
N THR A 282 7.24 17.16 23.63
CA THR A 282 8.11 17.91 22.72
C THR A 282 9.19 17.02 22.13
N THR A 283 9.44 17.11 20.82
CA THR A 283 10.51 16.35 20.15
C THR A 283 11.88 16.94 20.48
N VAL A 284 12.92 16.10 20.41
CA VAL A 284 14.32 16.50 20.60
C VAL A 284 14.70 17.66 19.64
N LEU A 285 14.26 17.60 18.40
CA LEU A 285 14.51 18.66 17.42
C LEU A 285 13.81 19.96 17.80
N SER A 286 12.58 19.89 18.31
CA SER A 286 11.84 21.06 18.80
C SER A 286 12.51 21.71 20.00
N GLN A 287 12.97 20.92 20.98
CA GLN A 287 13.71 21.40 22.14
C GLN A 287 15.01 22.11 21.73
N LEU A 288 15.78 21.50 20.80
CA LEU A 288 16.98 22.13 20.24
C LEU A 288 16.66 23.47 19.56
N ALA A 289 15.64 23.51 18.71
CA ALA A 289 15.24 24.73 18.01
C ALA A 289 14.80 25.82 19.00
N MET A 290 14.07 25.45 20.06
CA MET A 290 13.65 26.36 21.10
C MET A 290 14.84 26.92 21.92
N GLN A 291 15.81 26.06 22.28
CA GLN A 291 17.00 26.52 23.03
C GLN A 291 17.93 27.39 22.19
N ILE A 292 18.03 27.10 20.87
CA ILE A 292 18.94 27.84 19.98
C ILE A 292 18.32 29.15 19.51
N PHE A 293 17.06 29.16 19.12
CA PHE A 293 16.39 30.34 18.56
C PHE A 293 15.52 31.09 19.57
N GLY A 294 15.02 30.41 20.62
CA GLY A 294 13.95 30.95 21.46
C GLY A 294 12.58 30.89 20.77
N ASP A 295 11.57 31.45 21.41
CA ASP A 295 10.20 31.51 20.85
C ASP A 295 10.10 32.65 19.82
N ASN A 296 10.53 32.37 18.59
CA ASN A 296 10.55 33.35 17.52
C ASN A 296 10.26 32.70 16.13
N ALA A 297 10.24 33.50 15.09
CA ALA A 297 9.95 33.07 13.73
C ALA A 297 10.88 31.95 13.21
N ALA A 298 12.14 31.89 13.67
CA ALA A 298 13.07 30.83 13.25
C ALA A 298 12.70 29.47 13.85
N PHE A 299 12.19 29.44 15.09
CA PHE A 299 11.64 28.22 15.69
C PHE A 299 10.44 27.71 14.88
N TYR A 300 9.45 28.54 14.60
CA TYR A 300 8.27 28.15 13.83
C TYR A 300 8.62 27.78 12.39
N PHE A 301 9.64 28.38 11.80
CA PHE A 301 10.15 27.99 10.49
C PHE A 301 10.70 26.56 10.49
N VAL A 302 11.52 26.20 11.50
CA VAL A 302 12.02 24.82 11.64
C VAL A 302 10.88 23.84 11.85
N GLN A 303 9.90 24.16 12.72
CA GLN A 303 8.75 23.30 12.96
C GLN A 303 7.90 23.10 11.68
N ALA A 304 7.57 24.18 10.99
CA ALA A 304 6.78 24.11 9.75
C ALA A 304 7.47 23.29 8.68
N THR A 305 8.79 23.48 8.47
CA THR A 305 9.54 22.71 7.48
C THR A 305 9.69 21.24 7.89
N THR A 306 9.77 20.94 9.19
CA THR A 306 9.78 19.56 9.72
C THR A 306 8.45 18.87 9.47
N VAL A 307 7.32 19.51 9.76
CA VAL A 307 6.00 18.94 9.43
C VAL A 307 5.86 18.70 7.92
N MET A 308 6.25 19.69 7.11
CA MET A 308 6.16 19.57 5.65
C MET A 308 7.00 18.41 5.09
N ILE A 309 8.24 18.22 5.56
CA ILE A 309 9.07 17.11 5.06
C ILE A 309 8.54 15.75 5.52
N LEU A 310 8.01 15.64 6.73
CA LEU A 310 7.43 14.41 7.25
C LEU A 310 6.14 14.02 6.50
N VAL A 311 5.27 14.98 6.20
CA VAL A 311 4.12 14.76 5.31
C VAL A 311 4.57 14.34 3.91
N LEU A 312 5.66 14.94 3.40
CA LEU A 312 6.22 14.58 2.10
C LEU A 312 6.91 13.21 2.12
N ALA A 313 7.51 12.80 3.24
CA ALA A 313 8.05 11.47 3.44
C ALA A 313 6.95 10.39 3.31
N ALA A 314 5.78 10.64 3.91
CA ALA A 314 4.62 9.76 3.74
C ALA A 314 4.23 9.60 2.26
N ASN A 315 4.40 10.64 1.43
CA ASN A 315 4.15 10.56 -0.01
C ASN A 315 5.02 9.54 -0.74
N THR A 316 6.21 9.23 -0.22
CA THR A 316 7.06 8.15 -0.76
C THR A 316 6.35 6.81 -0.71
N GLY A 317 5.66 6.50 0.42
CA GLY A 317 4.80 5.32 0.53
C GLY A 317 3.66 5.33 -0.49
N PHE A 318 2.98 6.46 -0.67
CA PHE A 318 1.89 6.61 -1.66
C PHE A 318 2.35 6.48 -3.12
N THR A 319 3.63 6.64 -3.39
CA THR A 319 4.22 6.42 -4.72
C THR A 319 4.74 4.99 -4.88
N ALA A 320 5.48 4.48 -3.90
CA ALA A 320 6.18 3.20 -3.99
C ALA A 320 5.26 1.99 -3.79
N PHE A 321 4.34 2.03 -2.82
CA PHE A 321 3.38 0.94 -2.57
C PHE A 321 2.55 0.60 -3.82
N PRO A 322 1.90 1.56 -4.53
CA PRO A 322 1.13 1.26 -5.72
C PRO A 322 1.98 0.67 -6.85
N MET A 323 3.21 1.12 -7.01
CA MET A 323 4.11 0.61 -8.05
C MET A 323 4.54 -0.84 -7.77
N LEU A 324 4.89 -1.15 -6.52
CA LEU A 324 5.24 -2.50 -6.09
C LEU A 324 4.03 -3.44 -6.18
N ALA A 325 2.87 -3.03 -5.66
CA ALA A 325 1.63 -3.79 -5.72
C ALA A 325 1.21 -4.09 -7.17
N ALA A 326 1.34 -3.12 -8.07
CA ALA A 326 1.07 -3.31 -9.50
C ALA A 326 2.08 -4.28 -10.15
N SER A 327 3.37 -4.22 -9.78
CA SER A 327 4.39 -5.15 -10.26
C SER A 327 4.09 -6.58 -9.82
N MET A 328 3.80 -6.79 -8.53
CA MET A 328 3.44 -8.11 -7.98
C MET A 328 2.12 -8.64 -8.56
N SER A 329 1.17 -7.74 -8.88
CA SER A 329 -0.09 -8.11 -9.53
C SER A 329 0.10 -8.51 -11.00
N LYS A 330 1.01 -7.87 -11.75
CA LYS A 330 1.43 -8.32 -13.09
C LYS A 330 2.06 -9.71 -13.05
N ASP A 331 2.83 -10.00 -12.01
CA ASP A 331 3.41 -11.30 -11.73
C ASP A 331 2.40 -12.33 -11.19
N LYS A 332 1.11 -11.95 -11.07
CA LYS A 332 -0.02 -12.77 -10.60
C LYS A 332 0.04 -13.15 -9.10
N TYR A 333 0.76 -12.41 -8.28
CA TYR A 333 0.81 -12.63 -6.82
C TYR A 333 -0.17 -11.75 -6.04
N MET A 334 -0.69 -10.68 -6.64
CA MET A 334 -1.70 -9.82 -6.04
C MET A 334 -2.96 -9.74 -6.92
N PRO A 335 -4.11 -9.34 -6.35
CA PRO A 335 -5.36 -9.16 -7.11
C PRO A 335 -5.18 -8.19 -8.28
N ARG A 336 -5.83 -8.47 -9.42
CA ARG A 336 -5.76 -7.64 -10.64
C ARG A 336 -6.22 -6.19 -10.41
N MET A 337 -7.01 -5.91 -9.39
CA MET A 337 -7.45 -4.56 -9.06
C MET A 337 -6.29 -3.59 -8.80
N PHE A 338 -5.11 -4.10 -8.43
CA PHE A 338 -3.89 -3.30 -8.20
C PHE A 338 -3.18 -2.89 -9.49
N THR A 339 -3.50 -3.53 -10.64
CA THR A 339 -2.98 -3.11 -11.96
C THR A 339 -3.87 -2.08 -12.65
N VAL A 340 -5.12 -1.90 -12.17
CA VAL A 340 -6.09 -1.00 -12.79
C VAL A 340 -5.76 0.44 -12.41
N ARG A 341 -5.55 1.28 -13.42
CA ARG A 341 -5.36 2.72 -13.24
C ARG A 341 -6.72 3.42 -13.15
N GLY A 342 -6.84 4.34 -12.21
CA GLY A 342 -8.04 5.16 -12.05
C GLY A 342 -8.12 6.32 -13.05
N ASP A 343 -9.12 7.18 -12.88
CA ASP A 343 -9.43 8.31 -13.78
C ASP A 343 -8.25 9.29 -13.99
N ARG A 344 -7.34 9.37 -13.02
CA ARG A 344 -6.15 10.25 -13.05
C ARG A 344 -4.87 9.51 -13.40
N LEU A 345 -5.00 8.29 -13.97
CA LEU A 345 -3.92 7.40 -14.41
C LEU A 345 -3.03 6.83 -13.27
N GLY A 346 -3.32 7.17 -12.01
CA GLY A 346 -2.71 6.56 -10.83
C GLY A 346 -3.40 5.24 -10.45
N TYR A 347 -2.73 4.40 -9.66
CA TYR A 347 -3.30 3.17 -9.11
C TYR A 347 -4.21 3.46 -7.90
N SER A 348 -5.39 4.03 -8.16
CA SER A 348 -6.30 4.56 -7.12
C SER A 348 -6.65 3.56 -6.03
N ASN A 349 -6.86 2.27 -6.37
CA ASN A 349 -7.17 1.24 -5.38
C ASN A 349 -6.03 1.04 -4.39
N SER A 350 -4.78 1.00 -4.88
CA SER A 350 -3.60 0.88 -4.02
C SER A 350 -3.45 2.09 -3.09
N ILE A 351 -3.66 3.31 -3.63
CA ILE A 351 -3.58 4.56 -2.87
C ILE A 351 -4.60 4.57 -1.73
N ILE A 352 -5.85 4.18 -2.01
CA ILE A 352 -6.92 4.14 -1.00
C ILE A 352 -6.62 3.09 0.07
N ILE A 353 -6.23 1.87 -0.34
CA ILE A 353 -5.91 0.79 0.60
C ILE A 353 -4.75 1.19 1.51
N LEU A 354 -3.69 1.77 0.97
CA LEU A 354 -2.55 2.26 1.74
C LEU A 354 -2.99 3.30 2.78
N GLY A 355 -3.76 4.31 2.37
CA GLY A 355 -4.23 5.37 3.28
C GLY A 355 -5.14 4.83 4.39
N VAL A 356 -6.04 3.91 4.06
CA VAL A 356 -6.92 3.26 5.06
C VAL A 356 -6.10 2.45 6.06
N LEU A 357 -5.14 1.63 5.59
CA LEU A 357 -4.28 0.83 6.47
C LEU A 357 -3.40 1.71 7.35
N ALA A 358 -2.85 2.80 6.83
CA ALA A 358 -2.06 3.76 7.61
C ALA A 358 -2.90 4.44 8.71
N ILE A 359 -4.15 4.86 8.40
CA ILE A 359 -5.08 5.42 9.39
C ILE A 359 -5.39 4.39 10.50
N ILE A 360 -5.66 3.13 10.12
CA ILE A 360 -5.91 2.06 11.09
C ILE A 360 -4.70 1.89 12.02
N LEU A 361 -3.48 1.87 11.49
CA LEU A 361 -2.26 1.77 12.32
C LEU A 361 -2.11 2.97 13.25
N ILE A 362 -2.31 4.20 12.78
CA ILE A 362 -2.24 5.40 13.60
C ILE A 362 -3.24 5.33 14.76
N ILE A 363 -4.47 4.88 14.51
CA ILE A 363 -5.49 4.74 15.56
C ILE A 363 -5.14 3.61 16.53
N VAL A 364 -4.71 2.44 16.05
CA VAL A 364 -4.39 1.27 16.89
C VAL A 364 -3.21 1.54 17.81
N PHE A 365 -2.21 2.30 17.34
CA PHE A 365 -1.02 2.66 18.10
C PHE A 365 -1.11 4.06 18.74
N ASP A 366 -2.30 4.66 18.79
CA ASP A 366 -2.57 5.99 19.35
C ASP A 366 -1.61 7.09 18.85
N GLY A 367 -1.16 6.94 17.58
CA GLY A 367 -0.17 7.83 16.96
C GLY A 367 1.20 7.81 17.65
N MET A 368 1.51 6.81 18.47
CA MET A 368 2.81 6.70 19.16
C MET A 368 3.89 6.24 18.19
N THR A 369 4.77 7.16 17.84
CA THR A 369 5.88 6.90 16.91
C THR A 369 6.84 5.84 17.45
N GLU A 370 7.04 5.79 18.75
CA GLU A 370 7.93 4.84 19.45
C GLU A 370 7.51 3.37 19.24
N ASP A 371 6.22 3.09 19.16
CA ASP A 371 5.69 1.73 18.96
C ASP A 371 5.67 1.32 17.48
N LEU A 372 5.52 2.28 16.58
CA LEU A 372 5.50 2.04 15.13
C LEU A 372 6.91 1.82 14.54
N ILE A 373 7.92 2.54 15.03
CA ILE A 373 9.29 2.51 14.50
C ILE A 373 9.95 1.11 14.55
N PRO A 374 9.81 0.28 15.61
CA PRO A 374 10.37 -1.06 15.61
C PRO A 374 9.78 -1.96 14.52
N LEU A 375 8.49 -1.88 14.28
CA LEU A 375 7.81 -2.61 13.20
C LEU A 375 8.32 -2.15 11.82
N TYR A 376 8.44 -0.85 11.65
CA TYR A 376 8.98 -0.22 10.46
C TYR A 376 10.41 -0.71 10.16
N ALA A 377 11.30 -0.69 11.15
CA ALA A 377 12.68 -1.13 10.99
C ALA A 377 12.77 -2.61 10.55
N VAL A 378 11.97 -3.51 11.10
CA VAL A 378 11.91 -4.91 10.64
C VAL A 378 11.45 -5.00 9.19
N GLY A 379 10.43 -4.23 8.82
CA GLY A 379 9.91 -4.13 7.45
C GLY A 379 10.98 -3.79 6.42
N VAL A 380 11.94 -2.95 6.80
CA VAL A 380 13.04 -2.47 5.94
C VAL A 380 14.25 -3.41 5.93
N PHE A 381 14.69 -3.92 7.09
CA PHE A 381 15.92 -4.72 7.17
C PHE A 381 15.81 -6.10 6.54
N ILE A 382 14.60 -6.69 6.45
CA ILE A 382 14.36 -7.95 5.72
C ILE A 382 14.67 -7.77 4.22
N PRO A 383 14.05 -6.83 3.48
CA PRO A 383 14.35 -6.64 2.07
C PRO A 383 15.79 -6.15 1.83
N PHE A 384 16.37 -5.34 2.73
CA PHE A 384 17.78 -4.96 2.63
C PHE A 384 18.70 -6.18 2.63
N THR A 385 18.51 -7.05 3.60
CA THR A 385 19.32 -8.28 3.73
C THR A 385 19.14 -9.21 2.53
N LEU A 386 17.89 -9.42 2.10
CA LEU A 386 17.59 -10.28 0.96
C LEU A 386 18.13 -9.71 -0.36
N ALA A 387 18.07 -8.39 -0.56
CA ALA A 387 18.65 -7.75 -1.74
C ALA A 387 20.18 -7.92 -1.78
N GLN A 388 20.85 -7.77 -0.64
CA GLN A 388 22.30 -7.95 -0.52
C GLN A 388 22.72 -9.39 -0.84
N PHE A 389 22.10 -10.38 -0.22
CA PHE A 389 22.39 -11.78 -0.51
C PHE A 389 22.01 -12.16 -1.95
N GLY A 390 20.94 -11.59 -2.49
CA GLY A 390 20.59 -11.74 -3.90
C GLY A 390 21.70 -11.24 -4.82
N MET A 391 22.31 -10.09 -4.49
CA MET A 391 23.45 -9.56 -5.25
C MET A 391 24.70 -10.43 -5.09
N VAL A 392 24.96 -10.98 -3.90
CA VAL A 392 26.07 -11.93 -3.70
C VAL A 392 25.94 -13.11 -4.64
N ILE A 393 24.75 -13.73 -4.71
CA ILE A 393 24.48 -14.88 -5.60
C ILE A 393 24.65 -14.44 -7.08
N LYS A 394 24.15 -13.27 -7.44
CA LYS A 394 24.34 -12.72 -8.80
C LYS A 394 25.83 -12.66 -9.18
N TRP A 395 26.68 -12.10 -8.31
CA TRP A 395 28.09 -11.95 -8.59
C TRP A 395 28.85 -13.30 -8.66
N ILE A 396 28.42 -14.30 -7.88
CA ILE A 396 28.95 -15.67 -7.96
C ILE A 396 28.65 -16.31 -9.33
N HIS A 397 27.43 -16.09 -9.86
CA HIS A 397 27.02 -16.68 -11.14
C HIS A 397 27.59 -15.96 -12.36
N GLU A 398 27.52 -14.62 -12.38
CA GLU A 398 27.89 -13.82 -13.57
C GLU A 398 29.40 -13.58 -13.69
N ARG A 399 30.15 -13.54 -12.58
CA ARG A 399 31.59 -13.32 -12.48
C ARG A 399 32.13 -12.22 -13.39
N PRO A 400 31.58 -10.99 -13.38
CA PRO A 400 32.10 -9.90 -14.21
C PRO A 400 33.49 -9.47 -13.74
N LYS A 401 34.16 -8.61 -14.53
CA LYS A 401 35.44 -8.01 -14.11
C LYS A 401 35.32 -7.40 -12.71
N ASN A 402 36.25 -7.72 -11.81
CA ASN A 402 36.27 -7.32 -10.39
C ASN A 402 35.08 -7.86 -9.56
N TRP A 403 34.56 -9.05 -9.90
CA TRP A 403 33.41 -9.64 -9.19
C TRP A 403 33.66 -9.88 -7.70
N LEU A 404 34.92 -10.22 -7.29
CA LEU A 404 35.26 -10.42 -5.87
C LEU A 404 35.09 -9.14 -5.05
N SER A 405 35.52 -7.98 -5.57
CA SER A 405 35.30 -6.69 -4.90
C SER A 405 33.82 -6.32 -4.82
N LYS A 406 33.04 -6.64 -5.86
CA LYS A 406 31.60 -6.42 -5.87
C LYS A 406 30.89 -7.34 -4.88
N LEU A 407 31.29 -8.60 -4.84
CA LEU A 407 30.79 -9.61 -3.92
C LEU A 407 31.07 -9.22 -2.46
N SER A 408 32.33 -8.83 -2.13
CA SER A 408 32.72 -8.49 -0.76
C SER A 408 31.91 -7.31 -0.20
N VAL A 409 31.63 -6.28 -1.01
CA VAL A 409 30.78 -5.14 -0.60
C VAL A 409 29.36 -5.58 -0.27
N ASN A 410 28.73 -6.40 -1.16
CA ASN A 410 27.36 -6.86 -0.90
C ASN A 410 27.31 -7.92 0.22
N LEU A 411 28.33 -8.76 0.35
CA LEU A 411 28.42 -9.73 1.46
C LEU A 411 28.53 -9.00 2.80
N LEU A 412 29.41 -8.01 2.89
CA LEU A 412 29.54 -7.16 4.07
C LEU A 412 28.23 -6.46 4.39
N GLY A 413 27.60 -5.82 3.39
CA GLY A 413 26.31 -5.18 3.52
C GLY A 413 25.22 -6.16 4.02
N GLY A 414 25.15 -7.37 3.44
CA GLY A 414 24.23 -8.41 3.83
C GLY A 414 24.43 -8.91 5.27
N ILE A 415 25.68 -9.14 5.67
CA ILE A 415 26.02 -9.53 7.05
C ILE A 415 25.62 -8.43 8.02
N VAL A 416 25.98 -7.18 7.74
CA VAL A 416 25.68 -6.05 8.64
C VAL A 416 24.18 -5.84 8.78
N THR A 417 23.43 -5.83 7.66
CA THR A 417 21.96 -5.68 7.73
C THR A 417 21.29 -6.87 8.41
N PHE A 418 21.80 -8.09 8.23
CA PHE A 418 21.31 -9.27 8.94
C PHE A 418 21.58 -9.19 10.45
N ILE A 419 22.77 -8.74 10.85
CA ILE A 419 23.11 -8.52 12.27
C ILE A 419 22.16 -7.47 12.89
N VAL A 420 21.92 -6.35 12.20
CA VAL A 420 20.97 -5.33 12.68
C VAL A 420 19.56 -5.91 12.82
N PHE A 421 19.12 -6.68 11.82
CA PHE A 421 17.84 -7.39 11.90
C PHE A 421 17.76 -8.32 13.12
N MET A 422 18.81 -9.10 13.40
CA MET A 422 18.85 -9.97 14.57
C MET A 422 18.87 -9.18 15.89
N ILE A 423 19.60 -8.06 15.93
CA ILE A 423 19.58 -7.15 17.10
C ILE A 423 18.17 -6.61 17.35
N LEU A 424 17.48 -6.15 16.30
CA LEU A 424 16.09 -5.70 16.39
C LEU A 424 15.16 -6.80 16.94
N LEU A 425 15.28 -8.02 16.39
CA LEU A 425 14.49 -9.16 16.86
C LEU A 425 14.71 -9.45 18.35
N ILE A 426 15.96 -9.45 18.80
CA ILE A 426 16.29 -9.81 20.19
C ILE A 426 15.90 -8.69 21.14
N THR A 427 16.20 -7.43 20.79
CA THR A 427 16.04 -6.29 21.72
C THR A 427 14.63 -5.73 21.77
N LYS A 428 13.85 -5.90 20.71
CA LYS A 428 12.48 -5.37 20.57
C LYS A 428 11.43 -6.45 20.24
N PHE A 429 11.68 -7.70 20.63
CA PHE A 429 10.82 -8.83 20.32
C PHE A 429 9.36 -8.61 20.70
N SER A 430 9.11 -8.04 21.89
CA SER A 430 7.76 -7.74 22.38
C SER A 430 6.95 -6.79 21.48
N GLN A 431 7.63 -5.95 20.70
CA GLN A 431 6.99 -5.01 19.78
C GLN A 431 6.92 -5.57 18.35
N VAL A 432 7.89 -6.39 17.92
CA VAL A 432 8.02 -6.80 16.51
C VAL A 432 7.44 -8.19 16.19
N TRP A 433 7.12 -9.03 17.21
CA TRP A 433 6.58 -10.38 16.98
C TRP A 433 5.32 -10.41 16.07
N PRO A 434 4.41 -9.39 16.09
CA PRO A 434 3.23 -9.44 15.24
C PRO A 434 3.59 -9.46 13.74
N ILE A 435 4.61 -8.70 13.33
CA ILE A 435 5.03 -8.65 11.92
C ILE A 435 5.68 -9.97 11.49
N LEU A 436 6.38 -10.67 12.39
CA LEU A 436 7.01 -11.97 12.12
C LEU A 436 5.98 -13.06 11.85
N ILE A 437 4.82 -12.99 12.49
CA ILE A 437 3.70 -13.88 12.22
C ILE A 437 2.95 -13.43 10.96
N PHE A 438 2.75 -12.14 10.80
CA PHE A 438 1.98 -11.57 9.69
C PHE A 438 2.64 -11.82 8.32
N LEU A 439 3.97 -11.67 8.20
CA LEU A 439 4.67 -11.82 6.93
C LEU A 439 4.53 -13.22 6.29
N PRO A 440 4.69 -14.35 7.02
CA PRO A 440 4.40 -15.67 6.46
C PRO A 440 2.97 -15.81 5.94
N PHE A 441 1.97 -15.27 6.65
CA PHE A 441 0.58 -15.27 6.16
C PHE A 441 0.43 -14.49 4.85
N VAL A 442 1.09 -13.34 4.73
CA VAL A 442 1.09 -12.53 3.50
C VAL A 442 1.73 -13.32 2.35
N VAL A 443 2.86 -13.99 2.58
CA VAL A 443 3.51 -14.82 1.56
C VAL A 443 2.60 -15.99 1.14
N ILE A 444 1.99 -16.70 2.09
CA ILE A 444 1.03 -17.78 1.80
C ILE A 444 -0.16 -17.23 0.98
N PHE A 445 -0.67 -16.06 1.34
CA PHE A 445 -1.75 -15.41 0.62
C PHE A 445 -1.36 -15.11 -0.84
N PHE A 446 -0.17 -14.58 -1.09
CA PHE A 446 0.34 -14.35 -2.44
C PHE A 446 0.48 -15.65 -3.25
N LEU A 447 1.00 -16.72 -2.64
CA LEU A 447 1.11 -18.03 -3.29
C LEU A 447 -0.26 -18.62 -3.63
N LYS A 448 -1.27 -18.47 -2.75
CA LYS A 448 -2.64 -18.90 -3.02
C LYS A 448 -3.27 -18.14 -4.18
N ILE A 449 -3.05 -16.82 -4.24
CA ILE A 449 -3.52 -15.98 -5.38
C ILE A 449 -2.87 -16.46 -6.67
N ASN A 450 -1.56 -16.67 -6.67
CA ASN A 450 -0.84 -17.12 -7.85
C ASN A 450 -1.34 -18.50 -8.33
N LYS A 451 -1.52 -19.45 -7.40
CA LYS A 451 -2.12 -20.75 -7.72
C LYS A 451 -3.49 -20.59 -8.35
N HIS A 452 -4.37 -19.78 -7.74
CA HIS A 452 -5.71 -19.53 -8.26
C HIS A 452 -5.69 -18.96 -9.69
N TYR A 453 -4.80 -18.00 -9.98
CA TYR A 453 -4.68 -17.46 -11.34
C TYR A 453 -4.09 -18.44 -12.34
N ARG A 454 -3.21 -19.35 -11.91
CA ARG A 454 -2.70 -20.45 -12.75
C ARG A 454 -3.81 -21.44 -13.07
N ASP A 455 -4.54 -21.89 -12.04
CA ASP A 455 -5.64 -22.84 -12.19
C ASP A 455 -6.73 -22.30 -13.15
N ILE A 456 -7.06 -21.00 -13.04
CA ILE A 456 -7.98 -20.34 -13.97
C ILE A 456 -7.41 -20.32 -15.39
N ALA A 457 -6.14 -19.96 -15.54
CA ALA A 457 -5.51 -19.88 -16.86
C ALA A 457 -5.45 -21.23 -17.56
N GLU A 458 -5.22 -22.30 -16.81
CA GLU A 458 -5.26 -23.69 -17.33
C GLU A 458 -6.67 -24.08 -17.75
N GLN A 459 -7.68 -23.80 -16.93
CA GLN A 459 -9.08 -24.12 -17.24
C GLN A 459 -9.67 -23.29 -18.40
N LEU A 460 -9.16 -22.07 -18.61
CA LEU A 460 -9.61 -21.19 -19.70
C LEU A 460 -8.77 -21.33 -20.97
N ARG A 461 -7.75 -22.20 -20.94
CA ARG A 461 -6.92 -22.43 -22.13
C ARG A 461 -7.76 -23.21 -23.14
N SER A 462 -8.07 -22.57 -24.26
CA SER A 462 -8.67 -23.24 -25.41
C SER A 462 -7.55 -23.86 -26.23
N ASP A 463 -7.55 -25.19 -26.36
CA ASP A 463 -6.70 -25.89 -27.32
C ASP A 463 -7.29 -25.65 -28.71
N ILE A 464 -6.60 -24.88 -29.52
CA ILE A 464 -7.05 -24.44 -30.87
C ILE A 464 -7.24 -25.66 -31.81
N ASP A 465 -6.60 -26.79 -31.49
CA ASP A 465 -6.63 -27.99 -32.34
C ASP A 465 -7.80 -28.95 -32.06
N VAL A 466 -8.61 -28.69 -31.04
CA VAL A 466 -9.77 -29.55 -30.73
C VAL A 466 -11.05 -28.73 -30.76
N HIS A 467 -11.65 -28.63 -31.94
CA HIS A 467 -13.03 -28.13 -32.11
C HIS A 467 -14.06 -29.15 -31.60
N ASN A 468 -13.93 -29.65 -30.38
CA ASN A 468 -15.01 -30.32 -29.68
C ASN A 468 -15.89 -29.28 -28.96
N VAL A 469 -16.54 -28.44 -29.73
CA VAL A 469 -17.74 -27.77 -29.26
C VAL A 469 -18.80 -28.87 -29.24
N GLU A 470 -19.19 -29.33 -28.04
CA GLU A 470 -20.37 -30.19 -27.88
C GLU A 470 -21.53 -29.44 -28.56
N VAL A 471 -21.97 -29.95 -29.72
CA VAL A 471 -23.11 -29.38 -30.42
C VAL A 471 -24.34 -29.70 -29.60
N VAL A 472 -24.91 -28.67 -28.99
CA VAL A 472 -26.14 -28.80 -28.20
C VAL A 472 -27.31 -28.85 -29.17
N ASP A 473 -28.02 -29.97 -29.24
CA ASP A 473 -29.11 -30.18 -30.20
C ASP A 473 -30.38 -29.41 -29.83
N ARG A 474 -30.60 -29.10 -28.57
CA ARG A 474 -31.79 -28.41 -28.07
C ARG A 474 -31.48 -27.41 -26.97
N ASN A 475 -32.14 -26.26 -27.02
CA ASN A 475 -32.11 -25.23 -25.98
C ASN A 475 -33.52 -25.05 -25.38
N LEU A 476 -33.65 -25.27 -24.07
CA LEU A 476 -34.89 -25.03 -23.34
C LEU A 476 -34.81 -23.65 -22.67
N ALA A 477 -35.74 -22.76 -22.98
CA ALA A 477 -35.83 -21.48 -22.33
C ALA A 477 -36.78 -21.51 -21.13
N ILE A 478 -36.32 -21.03 -19.98
CA ILE A 478 -37.11 -20.92 -18.75
C ILE A 478 -37.28 -19.45 -18.40
N VAL A 479 -38.52 -18.99 -18.30
CA VAL A 479 -38.84 -17.59 -17.98
C VAL A 479 -39.50 -17.50 -16.60
N PRO A 480 -38.80 -17.07 -15.56
CA PRO A 480 -39.41 -16.81 -14.26
C PRO A 480 -40.29 -15.55 -14.32
N ILE A 481 -41.53 -15.70 -13.88
CA ILE A 481 -42.54 -14.63 -13.92
C ILE A 481 -43.18 -14.42 -12.55
N THR A 482 -43.50 -13.18 -12.23
CA THR A 482 -44.30 -12.83 -11.01
C THR A 482 -45.69 -12.34 -11.36
N SER A 483 -45.85 -11.69 -12.52
CA SER A 483 -47.09 -11.15 -13.04
C SER A 483 -47.02 -10.97 -14.55
N ILE A 484 -48.15 -10.87 -15.24
CA ILE A 484 -48.18 -10.62 -16.67
C ILE A 484 -47.96 -9.12 -16.93
N THR A 485 -46.81 -8.77 -17.50
CA THR A 485 -46.38 -7.39 -17.76
C THR A 485 -45.69 -7.29 -19.12
N THR A 486 -45.59 -6.07 -19.67
CA THR A 486 -44.88 -5.82 -20.92
C THR A 486 -43.38 -6.25 -20.88
N ALA A 487 -42.75 -6.29 -19.68
CA ALA A 487 -41.42 -6.84 -19.55
C ALA A 487 -41.41 -8.37 -19.74
N VAL A 488 -42.44 -9.05 -19.28
CA VAL A 488 -42.64 -10.48 -19.49
C VAL A 488 -42.96 -10.78 -20.96
N ASP A 489 -43.82 -9.98 -21.62
CA ASP A 489 -44.13 -10.15 -23.04
C ASP A 489 -42.85 -10.15 -23.90
N LYS A 490 -41.98 -9.16 -23.67
CA LYS A 490 -40.69 -9.09 -24.38
C LYS A 490 -39.78 -10.28 -24.08
N SER A 491 -39.77 -10.73 -22.82
CA SER A 491 -38.91 -11.84 -22.38
C SER A 491 -39.37 -13.17 -22.95
N ILE A 492 -40.70 -13.41 -23.03
CA ILE A 492 -41.31 -14.60 -23.66
C ILE A 492 -41.02 -14.61 -25.16
N TYR A 493 -41.23 -13.49 -25.86
CA TYR A 493 -40.91 -13.38 -27.26
C TYR A 493 -39.45 -13.70 -27.58
N TYR A 494 -38.54 -13.12 -26.78
CA TYR A 494 -37.12 -13.41 -26.94
C TYR A 494 -36.78 -14.89 -26.62
N ALA A 495 -37.40 -15.46 -25.60
CA ALA A 495 -37.22 -16.86 -25.24
C ALA A 495 -37.69 -17.82 -26.35
N GLN A 496 -38.82 -17.52 -26.99
CA GLN A 496 -39.35 -18.28 -28.14
C GLN A 496 -38.39 -18.26 -29.31
N MET A 497 -37.82 -17.09 -29.62
CA MET A 497 -36.80 -16.98 -30.69
C MET A 497 -35.55 -17.78 -30.39
N LEU A 498 -35.10 -17.75 -29.10
CA LEU A 498 -33.84 -18.38 -28.68
C LEU A 498 -33.94 -19.91 -28.63
N ALA A 499 -35.09 -20.44 -28.22
CA ALA A 499 -35.31 -21.87 -27.95
C ALA A 499 -36.26 -22.53 -28.96
N ASN A 500 -36.45 -21.92 -30.14
CA ASN A 500 -37.32 -22.45 -31.18
C ASN A 500 -38.71 -22.91 -30.64
N ASN A 501 -39.34 -22.04 -29.82
CA ASN A 501 -40.60 -22.24 -29.13
C ASN A 501 -40.59 -23.25 -27.96
N ASP A 502 -39.44 -23.84 -27.58
CA ASP A 502 -39.37 -24.70 -26.41
C ASP A 502 -39.19 -23.83 -25.14
N VAL A 503 -40.30 -23.24 -24.68
CA VAL A 503 -40.32 -22.25 -23.59
C VAL A 503 -41.23 -22.72 -22.45
N ILE A 504 -40.72 -22.62 -21.22
CA ILE A 504 -41.47 -22.83 -19.99
C ILE A 504 -41.48 -21.55 -19.18
N ALA A 505 -42.64 -21.00 -18.90
CA ALA A 505 -42.83 -19.94 -17.93
C ALA A 505 -42.99 -20.55 -16.51
N ILE A 506 -42.32 -19.98 -15.51
CA ILE A 506 -42.40 -20.44 -14.14
C ILE A 506 -42.95 -19.31 -13.26
N HIS A 507 -44.08 -19.61 -12.57
CA HIS A 507 -44.64 -18.76 -11.53
C HIS A 507 -44.44 -19.40 -10.17
N VAL A 508 -44.05 -18.62 -9.15
CA VAL A 508 -43.93 -19.11 -7.76
C VAL A 508 -45.08 -18.57 -6.96
N SER A 509 -46.00 -19.47 -6.59
CA SER A 509 -47.16 -19.16 -5.72
C SER A 509 -46.81 -19.33 -4.24
N PHE A 510 -47.32 -18.43 -3.42
CA PHE A 510 -47.20 -18.47 -1.97
C PHE A 510 -48.51 -18.94 -1.26
N GLY A 511 -49.49 -19.39 -2.04
CA GLY A 511 -50.78 -19.86 -1.50
C GLY A 511 -51.82 -18.76 -1.24
N ASP A 512 -51.46 -17.49 -1.43
CA ASP A 512 -52.32 -16.33 -1.19
C ASP A 512 -53.03 -15.85 -2.48
N GLU A 513 -52.76 -16.51 -3.64
CA GLU A 513 -53.25 -16.10 -4.95
C GLU A 513 -54.26 -17.09 -5.50
N ASP A 514 -55.24 -16.59 -6.29
CA ASP A 514 -56.13 -17.45 -7.07
C ASP A 514 -55.36 -18.00 -8.31
N GLU A 515 -54.70 -19.14 -8.09
CA GLU A 515 -53.89 -19.80 -9.09
C GLU A 515 -54.65 -20.15 -10.37
N LYS A 516 -55.95 -20.49 -10.22
CA LYS A 516 -56.82 -20.82 -11.37
C LYS A 516 -57.06 -19.59 -12.24
N ALA A 517 -57.39 -18.46 -11.61
CA ALA A 517 -57.54 -17.19 -12.32
C ALA A 517 -56.26 -16.75 -13.01
N PHE A 518 -55.09 -16.96 -12.40
CA PHE A 518 -53.83 -16.66 -13.02
C PHE A 518 -53.52 -17.58 -14.23
N GLN A 519 -53.81 -18.89 -14.11
CA GLN A 519 -53.64 -19.85 -15.22
C GLN A 519 -54.55 -19.54 -16.39
N GLU A 520 -55.82 -19.20 -16.13
CA GLU A 520 -56.74 -18.80 -17.19
C GLU A 520 -56.30 -17.52 -17.89
N LYS A 521 -55.85 -16.52 -17.12
CA LYS A 521 -55.33 -15.27 -17.68
C LYS A 521 -54.08 -15.51 -18.48
N TRP A 522 -53.18 -16.38 -18.02
CA TRP A 522 -51.98 -16.79 -18.74
C TRP A 522 -52.32 -17.47 -20.06
N LYS A 523 -53.20 -18.46 -20.04
CA LYS A 523 -53.62 -19.22 -21.22
C LYS A 523 -54.27 -18.36 -22.31
N ARG A 524 -54.99 -17.29 -21.90
CA ARG A 524 -55.52 -16.29 -22.86
C ARG A 524 -54.44 -15.42 -23.49
N HIS A 525 -53.41 -15.11 -22.72
CA HIS A 525 -52.35 -14.18 -23.19
C HIS A 525 -51.23 -14.88 -23.93
N PHE A 526 -50.87 -16.08 -23.48
CA PHE A 526 -49.79 -16.92 -24.04
C PHE A 526 -50.24 -18.36 -24.25
N PRO A 527 -51.11 -18.65 -25.25
CA PRO A 527 -51.68 -19.99 -25.45
C PRO A 527 -50.62 -21.04 -25.75
N ASP A 528 -49.54 -20.68 -26.43
CA ASP A 528 -48.47 -21.58 -26.86
C ASP A 528 -47.33 -21.72 -25.88
N VAL A 529 -47.36 -21.05 -24.71
CA VAL A 529 -46.29 -21.11 -23.73
C VAL A 529 -46.74 -21.83 -22.48
N ARG A 530 -46.08 -22.94 -22.18
CA ARG A 530 -46.36 -23.75 -20.99
C ARG A 530 -46.07 -23.01 -19.71
N LEU A 531 -47.08 -22.88 -18.83
CA LEU A 531 -46.95 -22.35 -17.47
C LEU A 531 -46.76 -23.49 -16.47
N VAL A 532 -45.75 -23.35 -15.58
CA VAL A 532 -45.52 -24.20 -14.41
C VAL A 532 -45.65 -23.36 -13.16
N ILE A 533 -46.54 -23.74 -12.26
CA ILE A 533 -46.69 -23.10 -10.94
C ILE A 533 -45.92 -23.92 -9.92
N LEU A 534 -45.03 -23.24 -9.18
CA LEU A 534 -44.24 -23.81 -8.10
C LEU A 534 -44.72 -23.26 -6.77
N HIS A 535 -44.98 -24.11 -5.79
CA HIS A 535 -45.40 -23.69 -4.46
C HIS A 535 -44.18 -23.42 -3.56
N SER A 536 -44.26 -22.36 -2.75
CA SER A 536 -43.21 -21.98 -1.79
C SER A 536 -43.82 -21.65 -0.44
N GLU A 537 -43.74 -22.59 0.49
CA GLU A 537 -44.20 -22.41 1.88
C GLU A 537 -43.37 -21.38 2.66
N TYR A 538 -42.12 -21.17 2.26
CA TYR A 538 -41.17 -20.26 2.94
C TYR A 538 -41.04 -18.90 2.27
N ARG A 539 -41.94 -18.51 1.39
CA ARG A 539 -41.91 -17.23 0.64
C ARG A 539 -40.61 -16.94 -0.12
N SER A 540 -39.92 -18.00 -0.51
CA SER A 540 -38.69 -17.91 -1.32
C SER A 540 -39.01 -18.09 -2.80
N ILE A 541 -38.60 -17.16 -3.66
CA ILE A 541 -38.78 -17.29 -5.11
C ILE A 541 -37.65 -18.14 -5.70
N ILE A 542 -36.42 -17.96 -5.25
CA ILE A 542 -35.22 -18.54 -5.86
C ILE A 542 -35.14 -20.05 -5.65
N ARG A 543 -35.40 -20.53 -4.42
CA ARG A 543 -35.23 -21.96 -4.08
C ARG A 543 -36.13 -22.92 -4.91
N PRO A 544 -37.45 -22.66 -5.09
CA PRO A 544 -38.29 -23.50 -5.92
C PRO A 544 -37.82 -23.53 -7.39
N ILE A 545 -37.49 -22.36 -7.94
CA ILE A 545 -37.01 -22.24 -9.32
C ILE A 545 -35.70 -23.02 -9.50
N SER A 546 -34.76 -22.86 -8.59
CA SER A 546 -33.50 -23.60 -8.61
C SER A 546 -33.71 -25.11 -8.58
N ARG A 547 -34.54 -25.62 -7.65
CA ARG A 547 -34.86 -27.06 -7.58
C ARG A 547 -35.51 -27.58 -8.87
N PHE A 548 -36.36 -26.76 -9.48
CA PHE A 548 -36.99 -27.11 -10.74
C PHE A 548 -35.96 -27.21 -11.87
N ILE A 549 -35.06 -26.21 -11.97
CA ILE A 549 -33.95 -26.20 -12.93
C ILE A 549 -33.00 -27.39 -12.70
N ASP A 550 -32.62 -27.67 -11.44
CA ASP A 550 -31.80 -28.82 -11.09
C ASP A 550 -32.44 -30.16 -11.52
N LYS A 551 -33.77 -30.27 -11.37
CA LYS A 551 -34.52 -31.46 -11.79
C LYS A 551 -34.54 -31.63 -13.32
N ILE A 552 -34.66 -30.53 -14.05
CA ILE A 552 -34.58 -30.54 -15.53
C ILE A 552 -33.15 -30.82 -15.95
N ASN A 553 -32.16 -30.18 -15.33
CA ASN A 553 -30.77 -30.30 -15.68
C ASN A 553 -30.26 -31.77 -15.52
N ARG A 554 -30.71 -32.49 -14.49
CA ARG A 554 -30.43 -33.92 -14.33
C ARG A 554 -30.98 -34.76 -15.50
N LYS A 555 -32.14 -34.40 -16.04
CA LYS A 555 -32.75 -35.06 -17.21
C LYS A 555 -32.07 -34.61 -18.50
N ALA A 556 -31.59 -33.36 -18.56
CA ALA A 556 -30.94 -32.79 -19.71
C ALA A 556 -29.53 -33.37 -19.96
N ASN A 557 -28.80 -33.75 -18.91
CA ASN A 557 -27.47 -34.40 -19.06
C ASN A 557 -27.54 -35.70 -19.86
N ASP A 558 -28.72 -36.38 -19.93
CA ASP A 558 -28.91 -37.60 -20.72
C ASP A 558 -29.29 -37.27 -22.20
N GLN A 559 -29.59 -36.04 -22.57
CA GLN A 559 -30.19 -35.66 -23.85
C GLN A 559 -29.50 -34.53 -24.60
N ASN A 560 -28.29 -34.11 -24.24
CA ASN A 560 -27.54 -33.03 -24.87
C ASN A 560 -28.32 -31.68 -24.93
N TYR A 561 -28.94 -31.32 -23.81
CA TYR A 561 -29.79 -30.14 -23.62
C TYR A 561 -29.02 -28.98 -23.00
N MET A 562 -29.25 -27.76 -23.49
CA MET A 562 -28.85 -26.52 -22.81
C MET A 562 -30.08 -25.82 -22.20
N ILE A 563 -29.98 -25.34 -20.98
CA ILE A 563 -31.03 -24.57 -20.31
C ILE A 563 -30.65 -23.09 -20.35
N THR A 564 -31.54 -22.25 -20.87
CA THR A 564 -31.37 -20.78 -20.82
C THR A 564 -32.46 -20.17 -19.96
N VAL A 565 -32.08 -19.57 -18.83
CA VAL A 565 -33.02 -18.83 -17.97
C VAL A 565 -33.08 -17.37 -18.42
N VAL A 566 -34.24 -16.95 -18.93
CA VAL A 566 -34.49 -15.60 -19.43
C VAL A 566 -35.22 -14.80 -18.37
N ILE A 567 -34.53 -13.89 -17.71
CA ILE A 567 -35.03 -13.12 -16.56
C ILE A 567 -35.58 -11.78 -17.06
N PRO A 568 -36.90 -11.51 -16.90
CA PRO A 568 -37.46 -10.18 -17.10
C PRO A 568 -36.94 -9.20 -16.04
N GLU A 569 -36.39 -8.07 -16.46
CA GLU A 569 -35.88 -7.05 -15.56
C GLU A 569 -36.39 -5.67 -15.98
N PHE A 570 -36.95 -4.91 -15.07
CA PHE A 570 -37.26 -3.52 -15.32
C PHE A 570 -36.14 -2.60 -14.80
N ILE A 571 -35.81 -1.59 -15.59
CA ILE A 571 -34.80 -0.61 -15.23
C ILE A 571 -35.49 0.73 -14.99
N THR A 572 -35.30 1.27 -13.79
CA THR A 572 -35.83 2.58 -13.41
C THR A 572 -35.09 3.72 -14.09
N LYS A 573 -35.76 4.85 -14.33
CA LYS A 573 -35.17 6.04 -14.96
C LYS A 573 -33.97 6.60 -14.19
N LYS A 574 -34.04 6.63 -12.85
CA LYS A 574 -32.93 7.09 -11.98
C LYS A 574 -32.28 5.88 -11.30
N ARG A 575 -30.96 5.78 -11.35
CA ARG A 575 -30.20 4.64 -10.78
C ARG A 575 -30.48 4.37 -9.30
N TRP A 576 -30.69 5.40 -8.49
CA TRP A 576 -30.94 5.26 -7.07
C TRP A 576 -32.35 4.69 -6.75
N HIS A 577 -33.33 4.81 -7.68
CA HIS A 577 -34.64 4.17 -7.51
C HIS A 577 -34.53 2.64 -7.47
N ASN A 578 -33.48 2.05 -8.05
CA ASN A 578 -33.25 0.61 -7.97
C ASN A 578 -33.05 0.10 -6.52
N LEU A 579 -32.62 0.97 -5.60
CA LEU A 579 -32.49 0.62 -4.18
C LEU A 579 -33.87 0.42 -3.49
N LEU A 580 -34.94 0.98 -4.06
CA LEU A 580 -36.29 0.86 -3.53
C LEU A 580 -36.96 -0.47 -3.94
N HIS A 581 -36.35 -1.24 -4.83
CA HIS A 581 -36.89 -2.49 -5.35
C HIS A 581 -36.12 -3.69 -4.83
N ASN A 582 -36.79 -4.84 -4.72
CA ASN A 582 -36.26 -6.06 -4.09
C ASN A 582 -35.09 -6.73 -4.83
N GLN A 583 -34.64 -6.19 -5.96
CA GLN A 583 -33.54 -6.73 -6.78
C GLN A 583 -33.57 -8.26 -6.96
N THR A 584 -34.76 -8.84 -7.09
CA THR A 584 -34.95 -10.30 -7.22
C THR A 584 -34.26 -10.86 -8.44
N SER A 585 -34.27 -10.11 -9.57
CA SER A 585 -33.57 -10.47 -10.80
C SER A 585 -32.06 -10.60 -10.57
N LEU A 586 -31.44 -9.65 -9.86
CA LEU A 586 -30.02 -9.70 -9.53
C LEU A 586 -29.65 -10.90 -8.65
N ARG A 587 -30.45 -11.15 -7.60
CA ARG A 587 -30.26 -12.31 -6.70
C ARG A 587 -30.41 -13.63 -7.46
N MET A 588 -31.41 -13.73 -8.32
CA MET A 588 -31.64 -14.91 -9.16
C MET A 588 -30.48 -15.15 -10.11
N LYS A 589 -29.99 -14.12 -10.78
CA LYS A 589 -28.83 -14.18 -11.66
C LYS A 589 -27.57 -14.66 -10.93
N LEU A 590 -27.28 -14.08 -9.76
CA LEU A 590 -26.11 -14.47 -8.95
C LEU A 590 -26.18 -15.93 -8.49
N TYR A 591 -27.37 -16.45 -8.25
CA TYR A 591 -27.53 -17.84 -7.83
C TYR A 591 -27.42 -18.80 -9.02
N LEU A 592 -28.09 -18.50 -10.15
CA LEU A 592 -28.16 -19.40 -11.31
C LEU A 592 -26.85 -19.50 -12.09
N ILE A 593 -26.00 -18.48 -12.06
CA ILE A 593 -24.72 -18.48 -12.77
C ILE A 593 -23.74 -19.56 -12.27
N TYR A 594 -23.96 -20.10 -11.08
CA TYR A 594 -23.16 -21.20 -10.53
C TYR A 594 -23.70 -22.59 -10.85
N GLN A 595 -24.85 -22.70 -11.55
CA GLN A 595 -25.40 -23.98 -11.96
C GLN A 595 -24.75 -24.46 -13.27
N LYS A 596 -24.46 -25.77 -13.37
CA LYS A 596 -23.91 -26.38 -14.57
C LYS A 596 -24.96 -26.38 -15.71
N ASN A 597 -24.52 -26.20 -16.95
CA ASN A 597 -25.34 -26.22 -18.17
C ASN A 597 -26.52 -25.23 -18.17
N VAL A 598 -26.42 -24.16 -17.39
CA VAL A 598 -27.43 -23.10 -17.30
C VAL A 598 -26.84 -21.78 -17.79
N ASN A 599 -27.41 -21.25 -18.85
CA ASN A 599 -27.17 -19.88 -19.31
C ASN A 599 -28.17 -18.93 -18.67
N VAL A 600 -27.73 -17.73 -18.32
CA VAL A 600 -28.60 -16.70 -17.76
C VAL A 600 -28.62 -15.49 -18.69
N CYS A 601 -29.80 -15.20 -19.23
CA CYS A 601 -30.04 -14.03 -20.05
C CYS A 601 -30.97 -13.06 -19.32
N THR A 602 -30.71 -11.76 -19.38
CA THR A 602 -31.55 -10.73 -18.75
C THR A 602 -32.12 -9.81 -19.82
N ILE A 603 -33.44 -9.66 -19.88
CA ILE A 603 -34.13 -8.79 -20.84
C ILE A 603 -34.54 -7.49 -20.15
N PRO A 604 -33.85 -6.37 -20.42
CA PRO A 604 -34.13 -5.11 -19.75
C PRO A 604 -35.35 -4.40 -20.35
N PHE A 605 -36.27 -3.98 -19.50
CA PHE A 605 -37.38 -3.10 -19.83
C PHE A 605 -37.16 -1.74 -19.17
N LYS A 606 -36.86 -0.70 -19.96
CA LYS A 606 -36.62 0.65 -19.43
C LYS A 606 -37.96 1.37 -19.19
N LEU A 607 -38.20 1.79 -17.94
CA LEU A 607 -39.36 2.59 -17.58
C LEU A 607 -39.22 4.01 -18.15
N LYS A 608 -40.28 4.53 -18.75
CA LYS A 608 -40.29 5.86 -19.39
C LYS A 608 -40.46 6.99 -18.35
N LYS A 609 -41.13 6.73 -17.21
CA LYS A 609 -41.40 7.70 -16.13
C LYS A 609 -40.59 7.39 -14.86
#